data_a74c79dc610afeb1f30bd933830642c5
#
_entry.id   a74c79dc610afeb1f30bd933830642c5
#
_cell.length_a   1.000
_cell.length_b   1.000
_cell.length_c   1.000
_cell.angle_alpha   90.00
_cell.angle_beta   90.00
_cell.angle_gamma   90.00
#
_symmetry.space_group_name_H-M   'P 1'
#
loop_
_entity.id
_entity.type
_entity.pdbx_description
1 polymer ?
#
loop_
_entity_poly.entity_id
_entity_poly.type
_entity_poly.pdbx_seq_one_letter_code
_entity_poly.pdbx_strand_id
1 'polypeptide(L)'
;MITSLSIKNYALIEKLSIDFSKGFSIITGETGAGKSIILGALGLVLGKRADLTSLKNKEEKCVIEAHFEISKYNLFPFFEANDLDYEQETIIRREILPSGKSRAFVNDSPVNLQELQDLSLFLIDIHSQHQTQELSEENVQFEIIDAIADNQESIIEYQALLKSYKLDKSKLNTLLKRQSESIKEQEYNTFLVNELLAAQLKSGEQETLESDFEKLNNVEIIKESIDKSLAIANEEQIGVLHNLKEIKTALQKIATFSPEYNSILERITSLIIEFDDISEELNRCSEKLVNDPAQLELINQKLQLIYNLQKKHQVSSVDDLIEIQNNLENTLLEIGNLEEEISALTNSIQSKTDNLDLLSNTIHKNRLKAIPVLSQKLIAILETLGMPNVRFKMSLNSTSTYFDNGKDELQFLFSANKGTDFGLLKKVASGGEMSRIMLAVKAILAQYSKLPTLIFDEIDSGVSGEIANKMGEIMKEMSQKMQIFAITHLPQIAAKGTAHFKVSKATIGEDTQSELKLLTSEERIVEIAQMLSGTVVSDSALNHAKALLN
;
A
#
# COMPACT_ATOMS: atom_id res chain seq x y z
N MET A 1 10.82 27.77 -7.08
CA MET A 1 10.19 29.07 -6.87
C MET A 1 9.25 29.42 -7.99
N ILE A 2 8.20 30.19 -7.71
CA ILE A 2 7.27 30.62 -8.75
C ILE A 2 7.91 31.71 -9.63
N THR A 3 7.82 31.54 -10.94
CA THR A 3 8.39 32.50 -11.92
C THR A 3 7.30 33.32 -12.60
N SER A 4 6.14 32.75 -12.88
CA SER A 4 5.01 33.49 -13.45
C SER A 4 3.65 32.92 -13.02
N LEU A 5 2.60 33.75 -13.13
CA LEU A 5 1.23 33.38 -12.89
C LEU A 5 0.34 34.00 -13.98
N SER A 6 -0.40 33.16 -14.68
CA SER A 6 -1.40 33.58 -15.67
C SER A 6 -2.79 33.15 -15.21
N ILE A 7 -3.73 34.09 -15.25
CA ILE A 7 -5.12 33.87 -14.82
C ILE A 7 -6.04 34.35 -15.95
N LYS A 8 -6.99 33.50 -16.33
CA LYS A 8 -8.04 33.84 -17.29
C LYS A 8 -9.40 33.46 -16.74
N ASN A 9 -10.36 34.40 -16.77
CA ASN A 9 -11.75 34.20 -16.37
C ASN A 9 -11.94 33.70 -14.93
N TYR A 10 -11.32 34.37 -13.95
CA TYR A 10 -11.41 34.00 -12.54
C TYR A 10 -11.83 35.17 -11.66
N ALA A 11 -12.93 35.03 -10.93
CA ALA A 11 -13.50 36.04 -10.04
C ALA A 11 -13.65 37.43 -10.73
N LEU A 12 -12.89 38.45 -10.29
CA LEU A 12 -12.88 39.79 -10.90
C LEU A 12 -11.77 39.93 -11.95
N ILE A 13 -11.00 38.89 -12.24
CA ILE A 13 -9.91 38.90 -13.21
C ILE A 13 -10.40 38.32 -14.54
N GLU A 14 -10.35 39.12 -15.60
CA GLU A 14 -10.62 38.64 -16.94
C GLU A 14 -9.39 38.00 -17.56
N LYS A 15 -8.27 38.70 -17.54
CA LYS A 15 -6.96 38.22 -17.97
C LYS A 15 -5.88 38.93 -17.19
N LEU A 16 -4.97 38.17 -16.62
CA LEU A 16 -3.80 38.66 -15.88
C LEU A 16 -2.60 37.77 -16.20
N SER A 17 -1.45 38.39 -16.43
CA SER A 17 -0.18 37.69 -16.57
C SER A 17 0.88 38.47 -15.79
N ILE A 18 1.59 37.79 -14.89
CA ILE A 18 2.55 38.42 -13.98
C ILE A 18 3.82 37.57 -13.95
N ASP A 19 4.95 38.25 -14.08
CA ASP A 19 6.26 37.65 -13.85
C ASP A 19 6.76 38.05 -12.46
N PHE A 20 7.24 37.05 -11.72
CA PHE A 20 7.74 37.23 -10.37
C PHE A 20 9.27 37.15 -10.33
N SER A 21 9.86 38.07 -9.59
CA SER A 21 11.31 38.07 -9.34
C SER A 21 11.70 37.25 -8.11
N LYS A 22 12.97 36.87 -8.03
CA LYS A 22 13.56 36.30 -6.82
C LYS A 22 13.59 37.34 -5.70
N GLY A 23 13.67 36.86 -4.45
CA GLY A 23 13.82 37.72 -3.29
C GLY A 23 12.49 38.06 -2.63
N PHE A 24 12.32 39.28 -2.17
CA PHE A 24 11.21 39.74 -1.36
C PHE A 24 10.22 40.58 -2.17
N SER A 25 9.09 40.02 -2.52
CA SER A 25 8.00 40.67 -3.23
C SER A 25 6.90 41.12 -2.28
N ILE A 26 6.44 42.35 -2.44
CA ILE A 26 5.33 42.93 -1.69
C ILE A 26 4.10 43.03 -2.57
N ILE A 27 2.93 42.77 -2.01
CA ILE A 27 1.63 42.96 -2.65
C ILE A 27 0.80 43.88 -1.75
N THR A 28 0.52 45.10 -2.23
CA THR A 28 -0.37 46.06 -1.56
C THR A 28 -1.66 46.26 -2.35
N GLY A 29 -2.63 46.93 -1.79
CA GLY A 29 -3.91 47.28 -2.41
C GLY A 29 -5.04 47.32 -1.39
N GLU A 30 -6.20 47.86 -1.78
CA GLU A 30 -7.38 47.96 -0.93
C GLU A 30 -7.90 46.58 -0.52
N THR A 31 -8.48 46.48 0.69
CA THR A 31 -9.17 45.28 1.17
C THR A 31 -10.34 44.93 0.21
N GLY A 32 -10.40 43.67 -0.24
CA GLY A 32 -11.38 43.23 -1.24
C GLY A 32 -11.03 43.55 -2.69
N ALA A 33 -9.88 44.19 -2.97
CA ALA A 33 -9.47 44.59 -4.33
C ALA A 33 -8.84 43.49 -5.18
N GLY A 34 -8.76 42.26 -4.68
CA GLY A 34 -8.22 41.15 -5.45
C GLY A 34 -7.00 40.43 -4.81
N LYS A 35 -6.50 40.89 -3.64
CA LYS A 35 -5.44 40.18 -2.91
C LYS A 35 -5.84 38.73 -2.63
N SER A 36 -7.04 38.53 -2.08
CA SER A 36 -7.61 37.21 -1.83
C SER A 36 -7.91 36.42 -3.13
N ILE A 37 -8.13 37.14 -4.26
CA ILE A 37 -8.36 36.49 -5.56
C ILE A 37 -7.07 35.85 -6.09
N ILE A 38 -5.92 36.54 -5.95
CA ILE A 38 -4.61 36.00 -6.34
C ILE A 38 -4.26 34.77 -5.49
N LEU A 39 -4.47 34.85 -4.17
CA LEU A 39 -4.28 33.70 -3.27
C LEU A 39 -5.25 32.55 -3.58
N GLY A 40 -6.49 32.87 -3.94
CA GLY A 40 -7.47 31.89 -4.39
C GLY A 40 -7.02 31.19 -5.68
N ALA A 41 -6.53 31.94 -6.67
CA ALA A 41 -5.98 31.39 -7.91
C ALA A 41 -4.77 30.48 -7.65
N LEU A 42 -3.82 30.94 -6.84
CA LEU A 42 -2.68 30.12 -6.40
C LEU A 42 -3.16 28.85 -5.65
N GLY A 43 -4.13 28.97 -4.76
CA GLY A 43 -4.71 27.82 -4.06
C GLY A 43 -5.32 26.78 -5.02
N LEU A 44 -5.94 27.21 -6.12
CA LEU A 44 -6.49 26.30 -7.13
C LEU A 44 -5.37 25.55 -7.89
N VAL A 45 -4.29 26.22 -8.23
CA VAL A 45 -3.09 25.62 -8.84
C VAL A 45 -2.43 24.64 -7.86
N LEU A 46 -2.49 24.92 -6.57
CA LEU A 46 -1.94 24.06 -5.49
C LEU A 46 -2.92 22.96 -5.02
N GLY A 47 -3.99 22.68 -5.81
CA GLY A 47 -4.86 21.53 -5.56
C GLY A 47 -6.09 21.80 -4.68
N LYS A 48 -6.41 23.06 -4.33
CA LYS A 48 -7.69 23.38 -3.67
C LYS A 48 -8.88 23.03 -4.58
N ARG A 49 -9.99 22.65 -3.96
CA ARG A 49 -11.24 22.39 -4.71
C ARG A 49 -11.75 23.65 -5.38
N ALA A 50 -12.19 23.50 -6.63
CA ALA A 50 -12.77 24.60 -7.38
C ALA A 50 -14.25 24.82 -7.00
N ASP A 51 -14.68 26.09 -6.97
CA ASP A 51 -16.07 26.49 -6.83
C ASP A 51 -16.51 27.18 -8.13
N LEU A 52 -17.68 26.82 -8.64
CA LEU A 52 -18.30 27.44 -9.82
C LEU A 52 -18.60 28.95 -9.66
N THR A 53 -18.77 29.41 -8.43
CA THR A 53 -18.96 30.83 -8.12
C THR A 53 -17.74 31.68 -8.45
N SER A 54 -16.58 31.02 -8.66
CA SER A 54 -15.31 31.67 -8.97
C SER A 54 -15.14 32.04 -10.44
N LEU A 55 -16.05 31.63 -11.34
CA LEU A 55 -16.01 32.04 -12.76
C LEU A 55 -16.55 33.46 -12.93
N LYS A 56 -15.80 34.36 -13.60
CA LYS A 56 -16.28 35.71 -13.99
C LYS A 56 -17.36 35.61 -15.05
N ASN A 57 -17.06 34.95 -16.17
CA ASN A 57 -18.01 34.60 -17.21
C ASN A 57 -18.36 33.11 -17.11
N LYS A 58 -19.60 32.78 -16.82
CA LYS A 58 -20.10 31.42 -16.66
C LYS A 58 -20.15 30.59 -17.94
N GLU A 59 -20.02 31.22 -19.10
CA GLU A 59 -20.03 30.57 -20.41
C GLU A 59 -18.63 30.19 -20.90
N GLU A 60 -17.59 30.75 -20.27
CA GLU A 60 -16.21 30.49 -20.65
C GLU A 60 -15.48 29.68 -19.56
N LYS A 61 -14.47 28.91 -20.00
CA LYS A 61 -13.61 28.19 -19.05
C LYS A 61 -12.67 29.17 -18.31
N CYS A 62 -12.46 28.90 -17.03
CA CYS A 62 -11.37 29.49 -16.28
C CYS A 62 -10.08 28.69 -16.50
N VAL A 63 -8.97 29.40 -16.71
CA VAL A 63 -7.63 28.78 -16.81
C VAL A 63 -6.69 29.54 -15.90
N ILE A 64 -6.05 28.83 -15.01
CA ILE A 64 -4.98 29.37 -14.14
C ILE A 64 -3.73 28.54 -14.40
N GLU A 65 -2.63 29.20 -14.66
CA GLU A 65 -1.35 28.57 -14.97
C GLU A 65 -0.24 29.24 -14.18
N ALA A 66 0.57 28.44 -13.50
CA ALA A 66 1.70 28.91 -12.72
C ALA A 66 2.97 28.15 -13.14
N HIS A 67 4.05 28.87 -13.34
CA HIS A 67 5.35 28.34 -13.70
C HIS A 67 6.27 28.32 -12.49
N PHE A 68 7.01 27.22 -12.34
CA PHE A 68 7.88 26.97 -11.20
C PHE A 68 9.27 26.56 -11.66
N GLU A 69 10.28 27.29 -11.27
CA GLU A 69 11.68 26.89 -11.39
C GLU A 69 12.04 25.91 -10.25
N ILE A 70 12.23 24.63 -10.57
CA ILE A 70 12.43 23.56 -9.59
C ILE A 70 13.80 22.88 -9.63
N SER A 71 14.71 23.29 -10.53
CA SER A 71 16.02 22.65 -10.75
C SER A 71 16.86 22.45 -9.49
N LYS A 72 16.68 23.29 -8.44
CA LYS A 72 17.47 23.29 -7.21
C LYS A 72 16.88 22.47 -6.06
N TYR A 73 15.69 21.83 -6.25
CA TYR A 73 14.92 21.26 -5.14
C TYR A 73 14.87 19.75 -5.11
N ASN A 74 15.60 19.07 -6.03
CA ASN A 74 15.72 17.62 -6.11
C ASN A 74 14.34 16.89 -6.10
N LEU A 75 13.41 17.38 -6.91
CA LEU A 75 12.06 16.81 -7.01
C LEU A 75 11.95 15.66 -8.03
N PHE A 76 13.02 15.31 -8.72
CA PHE A 76 13.05 14.22 -9.69
C PHE A 76 12.44 12.90 -9.15
N PRO A 77 12.76 12.44 -7.90
CA PRO A 77 12.17 11.23 -7.36
C PRO A 77 10.64 11.30 -7.18
N PHE A 78 10.09 12.49 -6.91
CA PHE A 78 8.65 12.67 -6.82
C PHE A 78 7.97 12.50 -8.18
N PHE A 79 8.55 13.10 -9.23
CA PHE A 79 8.03 13.01 -10.58
C PHE A 79 8.09 11.56 -11.11
N GLU A 80 9.20 10.86 -10.88
CA GLU A 80 9.36 9.46 -11.24
C GLU A 80 8.36 8.54 -10.51
N ALA A 81 8.15 8.75 -9.21
CA ALA A 81 7.23 7.94 -8.40
C ALA A 81 5.76 8.11 -8.79
N ASN A 82 5.39 9.25 -9.42
CA ASN A 82 4.03 9.56 -9.86
C ASN A 82 3.84 9.49 -11.39
N ASP A 83 4.82 8.96 -12.12
CA ASP A 83 4.79 8.84 -13.59
C ASP A 83 4.54 10.19 -14.31
N LEU A 84 5.21 11.25 -13.83
CA LEU A 84 5.11 12.61 -14.34
C LEU A 84 6.40 13.02 -15.06
N ASP A 85 6.26 13.82 -16.14
CA ASP A 85 7.40 14.39 -16.84
C ASP A 85 8.10 15.46 -16.01
N TYR A 86 9.40 15.26 -15.73
CA TYR A 86 10.20 16.23 -15.00
C TYR A 86 10.76 17.29 -15.94
N GLU A 87 10.40 18.55 -15.69
CA GLU A 87 10.99 19.70 -16.34
C GLU A 87 11.52 20.69 -15.29
N GLN A 88 12.68 21.30 -15.56
CA GLN A 88 13.29 22.28 -14.63
C GLN A 88 12.37 23.50 -14.42
N GLU A 89 11.68 23.91 -15.46
CA GLU A 89 10.58 24.87 -15.42
C GLU A 89 9.26 24.12 -15.52
N THR A 90 8.70 23.78 -14.37
CA THR A 90 7.46 22.99 -14.25
C THR A 90 6.24 23.90 -14.35
N ILE A 91 5.31 23.57 -15.21
CA ILE A 91 4.06 24.29 -15.42
C ILE A 91 2.92 23.54 -14.73
N ILE A 92 2.20 24.22 -13.85
CA ILE A 92 0.98 23.71 -13.25
C ILE A 92 -0.20 24.47 -13.79
N ARG A 93 -1.12 23.77 -14.45
CA ARG A 93 -2.32 24.35 -15.05
C ARG A 93 -3.58 23.78 -14.44
N ARG A 94 -4.50 24.68 -14.10
CA ARG A 94 -5.83 24.35 -13.59
C ARG A 94 -6.89 24.90 -14.53
N GLU A 95 -7.82 24.03 -14.97
CA GLU A 95 -8.95 24.42 -15.80
C GLU A 95 -10.26 24.13 -15.06
N ILE A 96 -11.18 25.09 -15.07
CA ILE A 96 -12.55 24.96 -14.56
C ILE A 96 -13.50 25.21 -15.72
N LEU A 97 -14.28 24.19 -16.06
CA LEU A 97 -15.24 24.28 -17.19
C LEU A 97 -16.58 24.87 -16.71
N PRO A 98 -17.36 25.50 -17.62
CA PRO A 98 -18.71 25.97 -17.31
C PRO A 98 -19.64 24.90 -16.74
N SER A 99 -19.39 23.63 -17.07
CA SER A 99 -20.11 22.46 -16.54
C SER A 99 -19.80 22.12 -15.08
N GLY A 100 -18.88 22.83 -14.42
CA GLY A 100 -18.40 22.53 -13.07
C GLY A 100 -17.29 21.46 -12.98
N LYS A 101 -16.98 20.81 -14.10
CA LYS A 101 -15.83 19.89 -14.13
C LYS A 101 -14.53 20.67 -14.08
N SER A 102 -13.57 20.21 -13.28
CA SER A 102 -12.24 20.79 -13.25
C SER A 102 -11.17 19.76 -13.62
N ARG A 103 -10.10 20.24 -14.25
CA ARG A 103 -8.93 19.45 -14.68
C ARG A 103 -7.67 20.09 -14.14
N ALA A 104 -6.70 19.27 -13.82
CA ALA A 104 -5.37 19.71 -13.40
C ALA A 104 -4.30 19.05 -14.28
N PHE A 105 -3.23 19.77 -14.53
CA PHE A 105 -2.12 19.31 -15.34
C PHE A 105 -0.80 19.74 -14.68
N VAL A 106 0.17 18.86 -14.71
CA VAL A 106 1.57 19.16 -14.42
C VAL A 106 2.33 18.93 -15.72
N ASN A 107 2.95 19.99 -16.23
CA ASN A 107 3.41 20.07 -17.61
C ASN A 107 2.25 19.73 -18.56
N ASP A 108 2.36 18.75 -19.43
CA ASP A 108 1.25 18.31 -20.29
C ASP A 108 0.51 17.08 -19.73
N SER A 109 0.97 16.50 -18.60
CA SER A 109 0.37 15.31 -17.99
C SER A 109 -0.84 15.67 -17.11
N PRO A 110 -2.03 15.04 -17.33
CA PRO A 110 -3.18 15.24 -16.47
C PRO A 110 -2.96 14.58 -15.11
N VAL A 111 -3.26 15.30 -14.02
CA VAL A 111 -3.07 14.84 -12.64
C VAL A 111 -4.38 14.91 -11.85
N ASN A 112 -4.48 14.06 -10.82
CA ASN A 112 -5.56 14.18 -9.84
C ASN A 112 -5.24 15.24 -8.79
N LEU A 113 -6.24 15.58 -7.95
CA LEU A 113 -6.06 16.65 -6.96
C LEU A 113 -5.10 16.26 -5.83
N GLN A 114 -5.00 14.97 -5.51
CA GLN A 114 -4.09 14.51 -4.46
C GLN A 114 -2.64 14.62 -4.89
N GLU A 115 -2.30 14.16 -6.09
CA GLU A 115 -0.97 14.31 -6.68
C GLU A 115 -0.54 15.78 -6.74
N LEU A 116 -1.50 16.66 -7.11
CA LEU A 116 -1.25 18.10 -7.16
C LEU A 116 -1.02 18.69 -5.77
N GLN A 117 -1.78 18.28 -4.76
CA GLN A 117 -1.60 18.69 -3.37
C GLN A 117 -0.25 18.22 -2.83
N ASP A 118 0.12 16.97 -3.11
CA ASP A 118 1.39 16.40 -2.66
C ASP A 118 2.59 17.13 -3.30
N LEU A 119 2.51 17.47 -4.60
CA LEU A 119 3.52 18.30 -5.26
C LEU A 119 3.59 19.70 -4.66
N SER A 120 2.43 20.29 -4.32
CA SER A 120 2.35 21.66 -3.82
C SER A 120 3.12 21.89 -2.52
N LEU A 121 3.23 20.86 -1.68
CA LEU A 121 3.99 20.90 -0.41
C LEU A 121 5.48 21.20 -0.63
N PHE A 122 5.99 20.90 -1.81
CA PHE A 122 7.40 21.16 -2.19
C PHE A 122 7.59 22.49 -2.92
N LEU A 123 6.52 23.21 -3.29
CA LEU A 123 6.59 24.38 -4.16
C LEU A 123 6.32 25.69 -3.43
N ILE A 124 5.20 25.76 -2.72
CA ILE A 124 4.75 26.98 -2.04
C ILE A 124 4.13 26.63 -0.69
N ASP A 125 4.50 27.37 0.32
CA ASP A 125 3.80 27.43 1.60
C ASP A 125 3.06 28.79 1.70
N ILE A 126 1.73 28.76 1.86
CA ILE A 126 0.91 29.96 1.99
C ILE A 126 0.47 30.08 3.44
N HIS A 127 1.02 31.06 4.13
CA HIS A 127 0.64 31.35 5.52
C HIS A 127 -0.44 32.45 5.56
N SER A 128 -1.64 32.09 5.99
CA SER A 128 -2.78 32.98 6.20
C SER A 128 -3.20 32.98 7.68
N GLN A 129 -4.03 33.97 8.06
CA GLN A 129 -4.56 34.10 9.43
C GLN A 129 -5.29 32.82 9.91
N HIS A 130 -5.88 32.03 8.99
CA HIS A 130 -6.54 30.76 9.34
C HIS A 130 -5.54 29.62 9.60
N GLN A 131 -4.36 29.66 9.02
CA GLN A 131 -3.32 28.63 9.18
C GLN A 131 -2.43 28.83 10.43
N THR A 132 -2.58 29.93 11.12
CA THR A 132 -1.91 30.15 12.41
C THR A 132 -2.24 29.06 13.44
N GLN A 133 -3.35 28.33 13.25
CA GLN A 133 -3.72 27.20 14.10
C GLN A 133 -2.88 25.93 13.85
N GLU A 134 -2.24 25.79 12.70
CA GLU A 134 -1.38 24.64 12.34
C GLU A 134 -0.19 24.48 13.29
N LEU A 135 0.35 25.58 13.84
CA LEU A 135 1.39 25.51 14.89
C LEU A 135 0.95 24.75 16.15
N SER A 136 -0.35 24.57 16.34
CA SER A 136 -0.88 23.81 17.46
C SER A 136 -0.98 22.31 17.15
N GLU A 137 -0.71 21.91 15.92
CA GLU A 137 -0.69 20.51 15.49
C GLU A 137 0.68 19.90 15.83
N GLU A 138 0.64 18.74 16.47
CA GLU A 138 1.83 18.06 16.95
C GLU A 138 2.80 17.72 15.81
N ASN A 139 2.28 17.36 14.63
CA ASN A 139 3.08 17.05 13.46
C ASN A 139 3.95 18.23 13.00
N VAL A 140 3.38 19.45 12.98
CA VAL A 140 4.12 20.67 12.62
C VAL A 140 5.19 21.01 13.68
N GLN A 141 4.88 20.76 14.95
CA GLN A 141 5.85 20.96 16.03
C GLN A 141 7.02 19.99 15.94
N PHE A 142 6.77 18.73 15.60
CA PHE A 142 7.85 17.76 15.31
C PHE A 142 8.68 18.15 14.09
N GLU A 143 8.05 18.62 13.02
CA GLU A 143 8.75 19.06 11.80
C GLU A 143 9.78 20.15 12.12
N ILE A 144 9.44 21.11 12.97
CA ILE A 144 10.33 22.19 13.40
C ILE A 144 11.52 21.64 14.20
N ILE A 145 11.26 20.72 15.12
CA ILE A 145 12.30 20.11 15.95
C ILE A 145 13.22 19.24 15.08
N ASP A 146 12.64 18.44 14.20
CA ASP A 146 13.35 17.51 13.34
C ASP A 146 14.19 18.22 12.28
N ALA A 147 13.76 19.40 11.80
CA ALA A 147 14.56 20.23 10.92
C ALA A 147 15.87 20.71 11.60
N ILE A 148 15.79 21.10 12.89
CA ILE A 148 16.98 21.50 13.67
C ILE A 148 17.81 20.29 14.08
N ALA A 149 17.16 19.15 14.36
CA ALA A 149 17.79 17.90 14.77
C ALA A 149 18.49 17.17 13.62
N ASP A 150 18.28 17.63 12.38
CA ASP A 150 18.75 16.96 11.15
C ASP A 150 18.31 15.47 11.07
N ASN A 151 17.05 15.24 11.42
CA ASN A 151 16.48 13.90 11.49
C ASN A 151 15.85 13.42 10.16
N GLN A 152 15.85 14.22 9.11
CA GLN A 152 15.08 13.98 7.90
C GLN A 152 15.36 12.59 7.28
N GLU A 153 16.64 12.23 7.13
CA GLU A 153 17.04 10.93 6.57
C GLU A 153 16.61 9.78 7.49
N SER A 154 16.84 9.92 8.80
CA SER A 154 16.44 8.91 9.79
C SER A 154 14.92 8.68 9.85
N ILE A 155 14.12 9.73 9.65
CA ILE A 155 12.66 9.66 9.62
C ILE A 155 12.19 8.95 8.34
N ILE A 156 12.78 9.24 7.19
CA ILE A 156 12.45 8.55 5.92
C ILE A 156 12.75 7.06 6.05
N GLU A 157 13.92 6.70 6.57
CA GLU A 157 14.30 5.30 6.79
C GLU A 157 13.34 4.61 7.78
N TYR A 158 13.03 5.28 8.89
CA TYR A 158 12.08 4.79 9.89
C TYR A 158 10.69 4.55 9.30
N GLN A 159 10.16 5.49 8.49
CA GLN A 159 8.85 5.36 7.85
C GLN A 159 8.80 4.19 6.86
N ALA A 160 9.84 4.01 6.05
CA ALA A 160 9.94 2.88 5.14
C ALA A 160 9.94 1.54 5.90
N LEU A 161 10.72 1.46 6.98
CA LEU A 161 10.79 0.27 7.84
C LEU A 161 9.46 0.01 8.57
N LEU A 162 8.81 1.06 9.09
CA LEU A 162 7.51 0.97 9.76
C LEU A 162 6.42 0.46 8.82
N LYS A 163 6.40 0.93 7.58
CA LYS A 163 5.47 0.44 6.55
C LYS A 163 5.66 -1.06 6.30
N SER A 164 6.91 -1.50 6.15
CA SER A 164 7.25 -2.91 5.97
C SER A 164 6.89 -3.75 7.20
N TYR A 165 7.15 -3.26 8.41
CA TYR A 165 6.74 -3.90 9.67
C TYR A 165 5.21 -4.07 9.77
N LYS A 166 4.45 -3.02 9.47
CA LYS A 166 2.97 -3.05 9.48
C LYS A 166 2.42 -4.10 8.50
N LEU A 167 3.03 -4.21 7.31
CA LEU A 167 2.67 -5.22 6.30
C LEU A 167 2.95 -6.64 6.79
N ASP A 168 4.16 -6.91 7.30
CA ASP A 168 4.51 -8.23 7.81
C ASP A 168 3.62 -8.64 8.99
N LYS A 169 3.33 -7.72 9.90
CA LYS A 169 2.43 -7.96 11.04
C LYS A 169 1.01 -8.30 10.60
N SER A 170 0.49 -7.63 9.58
CA SER A 170 -0.81 -7.94 8.98
C SER A 170 -0.81 -9.32 8.34
N LYS A 171 0.26 -9.66 7.59
CA LYS A 171 0.43 -10.97 6.96
C LYS A 171 0.51 -12.08 8.01
N LEU A 172 1.32 -11.89 9.07
CA LEU A 172 1.43 -12.84 10.18
C LEU A 172 0.08 -13.11 10.83
N ASN A 173 -0.72 -12.07 11.11
CA ASN A 173 -2.05 -12.24 11.70
C ASN A 173 -2.98 -13.07 10.80
N THR A 174 -2.88 -12.92 9.49
CA THR A 174 -3.65 -13.72 8.52
C THR A 174 -3.22 -15.18 8.54
N LEU A 175 -1.91 -15.44 8.55
CA LEU A 175 -1.35 -16.79 8.60
C LEU A 175 -1.68 -17.50 9.92
N LEU A 176 -1.60 -16.80 11.05
CA LEU A 176 -1.97 -17.36 12.37
C LEU A 176 -3.44 -17.74 12.45
N LYS A 177 -4.34 -16.95 11.84
CA LYS A 177 -5.76 -17.31 11.74
C LYS A 177 -5.93 -18.60 10.92
N ARG A 178 -5.31 -18.66 9.73
CA ARG A 178 -5.34 -19.85 8.88
C ARG A 178 -4.77 -21.09 9.61
N GLN A 179 -3.67 -20.93 10.31
CA GLN A 179 -3.08 -22.01 11.13
C GLN A 179 -4.07 -22.49 12.21
N SER A 180 -4.72 -21.56 12.93
CA SER A 180 -5.67 -21.93 14.01
C SER A 180 -6.90 -22.71 13.50
N GLU A 181 -7.32 -22.45 12.27
CA GLU A 181 -8.40 -23.19 11.60
C GLU A 181 -7.92 -24.58 11.18
N SER A 182 -6.69 -24.69 10.66
CA SER A 182 -6.11 -25.94 10.17
C SER A 182 -5.67 -26.92 11.29
N ILE A 183 -5.28 -26.44 12.47
CA ILE A 183 -4.84 -27.30 13.59
C ILE A 183 -5.95 -28.28 14.03
N LYS A 184 -7.21 -27.87 14.02
CA LYS A 184 -8.35 -28.74 14.40
C LYS A 184 -8.51 -29.94 13.47
N GLU A 185 -8.15 -29.78 12.21
CA GLU A 185 -8.23 -30.84 11.19
C GLU A 185 -6.94 -31.66 11.11
N GLN A 186 -5.82 -31.11 11.52
CA GLN A 186 -4.50 -31.71 11.40
C GLN A 186 -4.39 -33.06 12.16
N GLU A 187 -4.83 -33.11 13.41
CA GLU A 187 -4.77 -34.35 14.21
C GLU A 187 -5.62 -35.45 13.58
N TYR A 188 -6.80 -35.11 13.11
CA TYR A 188 -7.71 -36.05 12.45
C TYR A 188 -7.13 -36.52 11.10
N ASN A 189 -6.64 -35.62 10.28
CA ASN A 189 -6.02 -35.96 8.99
C ASN A 189 -4.77 -36.81 9.16
N THR A 190 -3.93 -36.52 10.17
CA THR A 190 -2.75 -37.34 10.51
C THR A 190 -3.16 -38.76 10.90
N PHE A 191 -4.22 -38.93 11.69
CA PHE A 191 -4.75 -40.24 12.04
C PHE A 191 -5.20 -41.00 10.79
N LEU A 192 -5.95 -40.37 9.89
CA LEU A 192 -6.45 -40.97 8.64
C LEU A 192 -5.31 -41.38 7.70
N VAL A 193 -4.30 -40.53 7.53
CA VAL A 193 -3.10 -40.84 6.72
C VAL A 193 -2.37 -42.06 7.26
N ASN A 194 -2.13 -42.11 8.58
CA ASN A 194 -1.43 -43.24 9.20
C ASN A 194 -2.19 -44.55 9.05
N GLU A 195 -3.53 -44.52 9.12
CA GLU A 195 -4.37 -45.70 8.92
C GLU A 195 -4.32 -46.20 7.46
N LEU A 196 -4.36 -45.32 6.49
CA LEU A 196 -4.24 -45.67 5.06
C LEU A 196 -2.84 -46.17 4.70
N LEU A 197 -1.79 -45.52 5.24
CA LEU A 197 -0.40 -45.97 5.07
C LEU A 197 -0.17 -47.37 5.67
N ALA A 198 -0.72 -47.64 6.86
CA ALA A 198 -0.62 -48.96 7.51
C ALA A 198 -1.33 -50.06 6.70
N ALA A 199 -2.34 -49.68 5.93
CA ALA A 199 -3.06 -50.62 5.05
C ALA A 199 -2.23 -51.05 3.83
N GLN A 200 -1.17 -50.29 3.43
CA GLN A 200 -0.27 -50.60 2.31
C GLN A 200 -1.05 -50.98 1.02
N LEU A 201 -1.99 -50.13 0.64
CA LEU A 201 -2.87 -50.35 -0.49
C LEU A 201 -2.10 -50.25 -1.83
N LYS A 202 -2.50 -51.12 -2.79
CA LYS A 202 -1.95 -51.14 -4.16
C LYS A 202 -3.07 -51.10 -5.16
N SER A 203 -2.91 -50.38 -6.25
CA SER A 203 -3.87 -50.34 -7.35
C SER A 203 -4.10 -51.76 -7.94
N GLY A 204 -5.36 -52.17 -8.17
CA GLY A 204 -5.75 -53.48 -8.67
C GLY A 204 -5.58 -54.61 -7.67
N GLU A 205 -5.24 -54.35 -6.41
CA GLU A 205 -5.05 -55.36 -5.38
C GLU A 205 -6.38 -56.04 -5.01
N GLN A 206 -7.48 -55.29 -4.94
CA GLN A 206 -8.77 -55.77 -4.50
C GLN A 206 -9.30 -56.87 -5.41
N GLU A 207 -9.32 -56.64 -6.73
CA GLU A 207 -9.82 -57.58 -7.73
C GLU A 207 -9.01 -58.89 -7.72
N THR A 208 -7.68 -58.74 -7.52
CA THR A 208 -6.79 -59.92 -7.39
C THR A 208 -7.13 -60.74 -6.16
N LEU A 209 -7.28 -60.05 -5.00
CA LEU A 209 -7.60 -60.70 -3.73
C LEU A 209 -9.01 -61.34 -3.75
N GLU A 210 -10.00 -60.68 -4.36
CA GLU A 210 -11.35 -61.23 -4.51
C GLU A 210 -11.36 -62.50 -5.38
N SER A 211 -10.64 -62.49 -6.54
CA SER A 211 -10.47 -63.67 -7.37
C SER A 211 -9.79 -64.83 -6.67
N ASP A 212 -8.73 -64.56 -5.91
CA ASP A 212 -8.00 -65.57 -5.19
C ASP A 212 -8.78 -66.09 -3.97
N PHE A 213 -9.56 -65.24 -3.30
CA PHE A 213 -10.48 -65.63 -2.26
C PHE A 213 -11.55 -66.59 -2.79
N GLU A 214 -12.21 -66.30 -3.92
CA GLU A 214 -13.18 -67.17 -4.54
C GLU A 214 -12.58 -68.54 -4.88
N LYS A 215 -11.39 -68.57 -5.49
CA LYS A 215 -10.70 -69.83 -5.83
C LYS A 215 -10.41 -70.64 -4.59
N LEU A 216 -9.78 -70.07 -3.57
CA LEU A 216 -9.36 -70.78 -2.36
C LEU A 216 -10.57 -71.23 -1.53
N ASN A 217 -11.63 -70.40 -1.43
CA ASN A 217 -12.84 -70.74 -0.68
C ASN A 217 -13.63 -71.91 -1.30
N ASN A 218 -13.52 -72.08 -2.63
CA ASN A 218 -14.23 -73.15 -3.34
C ASN A 218 -13.33 -74.32 -3.71
N VAL A 219 -12.06 -74.38 -3.22
CA VAL A 219 -11.10 -75.44 -3.58
C VAL A 219 -11.68 -76.83 -3.38
N GLU A 220 -12.34 -77.11 -2.24
CA GLU A 220 -12.91 -78.42 -1.96
C GLU A 220 -14.01 -78.81 -2.95
N ILE A 221 -14.92 -77.91 -3.29
CA ILE A 221 -16.01 -78.12 -4.26
C ILE A 221 -15.45 -78.35 -5.69
N ILE A 222 -14.44 -77.53 -6.06
CA ILE A 222 -13.79 -77.64 -7.37
C ILE A 222 -13.09 -78.99 -7.48
N LYS A 223 -12.32 -79.37 -6.42
CA LYS A 223 -11.57 -80.61 -6.38
C LYS A 223 -12.50 -81.84 -6.46
N GLU A 224 -13.55 -81.85 -5.64
CA GLU A 224 -14.57 -82.93 -5.68
C GLU A 224 -15.21 -83.07 -7.07
N SER A 225 -15.50 -81.96 -7.73
CA SER A 225 -16.12 -81.97 -9.06
C SER A 225 -15.14 -82.46 -10.14
N ILE A 226 -13.87 -82.10 -10.07
CA ILE A 226 -12.82 -82.57 -10.98
C ILE A 226 -12.56 -84.05 -10.74
N ASP A 227 -12.38 -84.48 -9.48
CA ASP A 227 -12.10 -85.86 -9.14
C ASP A 227 -13.27 -86.77 -9.57
N LYS A 228 -14.50 -86.34 -9.40
CA LYS A 228 -15.68 -87.04 -9.91
C LYS A 228 -15.67 -87.12 -11.43
N SER A 229 -15.34 -86.08 -12.12
CA SER A 229 -15.25 -86.07 -13.62
C SER A 229 -14.13 -87.02 -14.08
N LEU A 230 -12.96 -87.02 -13.44
CA LEU A 230 -11.87 -87.94 -13.74
C LEU A 230 -12.25 -89.40 -13.42
N ALA A 231 -12.97 -89.68 -12.34
CA ALA A 231 -13.46 -90.99 -12.01
C ALA A 231 -14.39 -91.55 -13.15
N ILE A 232 -15.35 -90.72 -13.60
CA ILE A 232 -16.21 -91.05 -14.74
C ILE A 232 -15.45 -91.30 -16.03
N ALA A 233 -14.37 -90.53 -16.29
CA ALA A 233 -13.55 -90.64 -17.47
C ALA A 233 -12.68 -91.91 -17.47
N ASN A 234 -12.07 -92.26 -16.35
CA ASN A 234 -10.96 -93.24 -16.27
C ASN A 234 -11.26 -94.53 -15.53
N GLU A 235 -12.46 -94.68 -14.95
CA GLU A 235 -12.78 -95.85 -14.15
C GLU A 235 -12.62 -97.18 -14.99
N GLU A 236 -11.91 -98.10 -14.37
CA GLU A 236 -11.69 -99.42 -15.02
C GLU A 236 -13.00 -100.16 -15.30
N GLN A 237 -13.17 -100.65 -16.53
CA GLN A 237 -14.30 -101.38 -17.07
C GLN A 237 -15.58 -100.57 -17.40
N ILE A 238 -15.84 -99.41 -16.80
CA ILE A 238 -17.04 -98.59 -17.03
C ILE A 238 -16.80 -97.17 -17.41
N GLY A 239 -15.57 -96.71 -17.34
CA GLY A 239 -15.20 -95.35 -17.68
C GLY A 239 -15.28 -95.02 -19.19
N VAL A 240 -15.51 -93.72 -19.51
CA VAL A 240 -15.73 -93.24 -20.89
C VAL A 240 -14.60 -93.67 -21.82
N LEU A 241 -13.31 -93.51 -21.38
CA LEU A 241 -12.14 -93.88 -22.17
C LEU A 241 -12.11 -95.40 -22.43
N HIS A 242 -12.47 -96.23 -21.41
CA HIS A 242 -12.53 -97.64 -21.58
C HIS A 242 -13.62 -98.00 -22.62
N ASN A 243 -14.84 -97.50 -22.48
CA ASN A 243 -15.94 -97.74 -23.43
C ASN A 243 -15.60 -97.25 -24.86
N LEU A 244 -14.98 -96.12 -25.01
CA LEU A 244 -14.56 -95.63 -26.33
C LEU A 244 -13.52 -96.56 -26.98
N LYS A 245 -12.57 -97.12 -26.20
CA LYS A 245 -11.58 -98.09 -26.68
C LYS A 245 -12.20 -99.39 -27.08
N GLU A 246 -13.23 -99.87 -26.31
CA GLU A 246 -14.02 -101.04 -26.67
C GLU A 246 -14.79 -100.79 -28.00
N ILE A 247 -15.45 -99.65 -28.17
CA ILE A 247 -16.10 -99.25 -29.41
C ILE A 247 -15.14 -99.25 -30.58
N LYS A 248 -13.95 -98.65 -30.37
CA LYS A 248 -12.84 -98.63 -31.37
C LYS A 248 -12.47 -100.06 -31.78
N THR A 249 -12.27 -100.98 -30.81
CA THR A 249 -11.94 -102.37 -31.03
C THR A 249 -12.99 -103.10 -31.80
N ALA A 250 -14.25 -102.86 -31.51
CA ALA A 250 -15.41 -103.46 -32.24
C ALA A 250 -15.49 -102.93 -33.70
N LEU A 251 -15.26 -101.61 -33.89
CA LEU A 251 -15.27 -101.00 -35.24
C LEU A 251 -14.06 -101.42 -36.06
N GLN A 252 -12.92 -101.68 -35.49
CA GLN A 252 -11.73 -102.21 -36.20
C GLN A 252 -12.00 -103.51 -36.89
N LYS A 253 -12.85 -104.39 -36.33
CA LYS A 253 -13.20 -105.70 -36.91
C LYS A 253 -14.04 -105.55 -38.19
N ILE A 254 -14.77 -104.43 -38.38
CA ILE A 254 -15.71 -104.28 -39.49
C ILE A 254 -15.26 -103.16 -40.49
N ALA A 255 -14.24 -102.37 -40.11
CA ALA A 255 -13.76 -101.21 -40.91
C ALA A 255 -13.28 -101.59 -42.37
N THR A 256 -12.83 -102.81 -42.55
CA THR A 256 -12.36 -103.28 -43.84
C THR A 256 -13.53 -103.65 -44.80
N PHE A 257 -14.81 -103.71 -44.29
CA PHE A 257 -15.96 -104.11 -45.08
C PHE A 257 -16.70 -102.94 -45.76
N SER A 258 -16.52 -101.71 -45.30
CA SER A 258 -17.07 -100.48 -45.91
C SER A 258 -16.27 -99.22 -45.56
N PRO A 259 -16.07 -98.28 -46.52
CA PRO A 259 -15.46 -96.98 -46.26
C PRO A 259 -16.24 -96.20 -45.20
N GLU A 260 -17.56 -96.36 -45.05
CA GLU A 260 -18.41 -95.70 -44.02
C GLU A 260 -17.93 -96.10 -42.64
N TYR A 261 -17.69 -97.42 -42.42
CA TYR A 261 -17.28 -97.92 -41.09
C TYR A 261 -15.85 -97.44 -40.75
N ASN A 262 -14.97 -97.34 -41.75
CA ASN A 262 -13.61 -96.75 -41.56
C ASN A 262 -13.68 -95.31 -41.16
N SER A 263 -14.55 -94.50 -41.80
CA SER A 263 -14.74 -93.08 -41.37
C SER A 263 -15.28 -92.95 -39.91
N ILE A 264 -16.15 -93.88 -39.49
CA ILE A 264 -16.60 -93.85 -38.09
C ILE A 264 -15.50 -94.29 -37.12
N LEU A 265 -14.64 -95.22 -37.51
CA LEU A 265 -13.47 -95.63 -36.74
C LEU A 265 -12.46 -94.50 -36.57
N GLU A 266 -12.15 -93.70 -37.60
CA GLU A 266 -11.28 -92.52 -37.54
C GLU A 266 -11.85 -91.47 -36.59
N ARG A 267 -13.11 -91.21 -36.66
CA ARG A 267 -13.84 -90.29 -35.74
C ARG A 267 -13.73 -90.74 -34.27
N ILE A 268 -13.99 -92.03 -34.00
CA ILE A 268 -13.88 -92.58 -32.63
C ILE A 268 -12.38 -92.49 -32.18
N THR A 269 -11.48 -92.73 -33.07
CA THR A 269 -10.04 -92.63 -32.72
C THR A 269 -9.64 -91.17 -32.34
N SER A 270 -10.12 -90.22 -33.14
CA SER A 270 -9.93 -88.78 -32.81
C SER A 270 -10.57 -88.40 -31.49
N LEU A 271 -11.78 -88.92 -31.23
CA LEU A 271 -12.51 -88.61 -29.98
C LEU A 271 -11.81 -89.18 -28.75
N ILE A 272 -11.16 -90.37 -28.85
CA ILE A 272 -10.36 -90.96 -27.79
C ILE A 272 -9.12 -90.02 -27.46
N ILE A 273 -8.44 -89.53 -28.51
CA ILE A 273 -7.28 -88.66 -28.28
C ILE A 273 -7.73 -87.36 -27.61
N GLU A 274 -8.77 -86.72 -28.09
CA GLU A 274 -9.31 -85.51 -27.54
C GLU A 274 -9.76 -85.66 -26.09
N PHE A 275 -10.43 -86.80 -25.77
CA PHE A 275 -10.91 -87.07 -24.45
C PHE A 275 -9.79 -87.39 -23.43
N ASP A 276 -8.69 -88.00 -23.92
CA ASP A 276 -7.50 -88.29 -23.16
C ASP A 276 -6.79 -86.98 -22.79
N ASP A 277 -6.63 -86.04 -23.77
CA ASP A 277 -6.08 -84.70 -23.57
C ASP A 277 -6.90 -83.91 -22.55
N ILE A 278 -8.23 -83.91 -22.64
CA ILE A 278 -9.14 -83.26 -21.65
C ILE A 278 -8.92 -83.89 -20.27
N SER A 279 -8.79 -85.21 -20.18
CA SER A 279 -8.57 -85.89 -18.88
C SER A 279 -7.21 -85.52 -18.25
N GLU A 280 -6.17 -85.40 -19.07
CA GLU A 280 -4.86 -84.93 -18.59
C GLU A 280 -4.90 -83.47 -18.15
N GLU A 281 -5.65 -82.58 -18.85
CA GLU A 281 -5.81 -81.21 -18.45
C GLU A 281 -6.57 -81.08 -17.10
N LEU A 282 -7.64 -81.87 -16.90
CA LEU A 282 -8.34 -81.95 -15.62
C LEU A 282 -7.46 -82.45 -14.48
N ASN A 283 -6.59 -83.46 -14.73
CA ASN A 283 -5.60 -83.90 -13.73
C ASN A 283 -4.61 -82.76 -13.37
N ARG A 284 -4.08 -82.06 -14.36
CA ARG A 284 -3.19 -80.93 -14.09
C ARG A 284 -3.92 -79.81 -13.31
N CYS A 285 -5.19 -79.60 -13.55
CA CYS A 285 -5.98 -78.64 -12.80
C CYS A 285 -6.14 -79.10 -11.33
N SER A 286 -6.45 -80.39 -11.08
CA SER A 286 -6.62 -80.93 -9.72
C SER A 286 -5.31 -80.88 -8.93
N GLU A 287 -4.16 -81.20 -9.57
CA GLU A 287 -2.83 -81.11 -8.92
C GLU A 287 -2.43 -79.70 -8.53
N LYS A 288 -2.89 -78.67 -9.24
CA LYS A 288 -2.66 -77.23 -8.91
C LYS A 288 -3.51 -76.73 -7.79
N LEU A 289 -4.60 -77.40 -7.40
CA LEU A 289 -5.46 -76.97 -6.31
C LEU A 289 -4.78 -77.32 -4.97
N VAL A 290 -4.22 -76.27 -4.34
CA VAL A 290 -3.66 -76.34 -2.99
C VAL A 290 -4.67 -75.81 -1.99
N ASN A 291 -5.07 -76.64 -1.05
CA ASN A 291 -5.88 -76.18 0.08
C ASN A 291 -4.94 -75.48 1.08
N ASP A 292 -5.00 -74.12 1.13
CA ASP A 292 -4.19 -73.31 2.07
C ASP A 292 -5.12 -72.44 2.93
N PRO A 293 -5.61 -72.96 4.06
CA PRO A 293 -6.48 -72.21 4.98
C PRO A 293 -5.82 -70.98 5.57
N ALA A 294 -4.45 -70.98 5.74
CA ALA A 294 -3.73 -69.84 6.29
C ALA A 294 -3.71 -68.68 5.29
N GLN A 295 -3.51 -68.99 4.00
CA GLN A 295 -3.54 -67.97 2.93
C GLN A 295 -4.98 -67.42 2.75
N LEU A 296 -5.99 -68.26 2.83
CA LEU A 296 -7.40 -67.84 2.75
C LEU A 296 -7.73 -66.85 3.86
N GLU A 297 -7.30 -67.13 5.12
CA GLU A 297 -7.52 -66.25 6.26
C GLU A 297 -6.80 -64.88 6.08
N LEU A 298 -5.55 -64.84 5.60
CA LEU A 298 -4.82 -63.64 5.32
C LEU A 298 -5.50 -62.75 4.23
N ILE A 299 -5.97 -63.39 3.15
CA ILE A 299 -6.70 -62.69 2.11
C ILE A 299 -8.02 -62.11 2.64
N ASN A 300 -8.75 -62.90 3.45
CA ASN A 300 -10.01 -62.45 4.05
C ASN A 300 -9.79 -61.25 4.98
N GLN A 301 -8.76 -61.29 5.85
CA GLN A 301 -8.40 -60.17 6.73
C GLN A 301 -8.05 -58.90 5.93
N LYS A 302 -7.29 -59.05 4.85
CA LYS A 302 -6.96 -57.91 3.98
C LYS A 302 -8.15 -57.31 3.25
N LEU A 303 -9.03 -58.18 2.71
CA LEU A 303 -10.28 -57.72 2.08
C LEU A 303 -11.19 -57.03 3.08
N GLN A 304 -11.36 -57.55 4.29
CA GLN A 304 -12.13 -56.89 5.33
C GLN A 304 -11.58 -55.52 5.69
N LEU A 305 -10.23 -55.39 5.77
CA LEU A 305 -9.60 -54.11 6.00
C LEU A 305 -9.92 -53.13 4.88
N ILE A 306 -9.80 -53.56 3.61
CA ILE A 306 -10.12 -52.72 2.44
C ILE A 306 -11.58 -52.25 2.48
N TYR A 307 -12.54 -53.18 2.69
CA TYR A 307 -13.95 -52.84 2.76
C TYR A 307 -14.30 -51.90 3.93
N ASN A 308 -13.64 -52.06 5.09
CA ASN A 308 -13.83 -51.18 6.22
C ASN A 308 -13.32 -49.75 5.91
N LEU A 309 -12.16 -49.64 5.24
CA LEU A 309 -11.63 -48.36 4.80
C LEU A 309 -12.50 -47.69 3.73
N GLN A 310 -12.97 -48.48 2.73
CA GLN A 310 -13.91 -47.98 1.72
C GLN A 310 -15.21 -47.46 2.35
N LYS A 311 -15.77 -48.20 3.30
CA LYS A 311 -16.98 -47.75 4.03
C LYS A 311 -16.72 -46.49 4.85
N LYS A 312 -15.58 -46.41 5.52
CA LYS A 312 -15.21 -45.25 6.35
C LYS A 312 -15.04 -43.99 5.50
N HIS A 313 -14.38 -44.13 4.36
CA HIS A 313 -14.13 -43.03 3.44
C HIS A 313 -15.20 -42.81 2.38
N GLN A 314 -16.27 -43.66 2.38
CA GLN A 314 -17.41 -43.58 1.45
C GLN A 314 -17.01 -43.70 -0.03
N VAL A 315 -16.05 -44.56 -0.33
CA VAL A 315 -15.57 -44.85 -1.68
C VAL A 315 -15.74 -46.30 -2.05
N SER A 316 -15.62 -46.65 -3.34
CA SER A 316 -15.88 -47.97 -3.85
C SER A 316 -14.67 -48.72 -4.39
N SER A 317 -13.52 -48.05 -4.53
CA SER A 317 -12.31 -48.66 -5.07
C SER A 317 -11.08 -48.40 -4.18
N VAL A 318 -10.07 -49.24 -4.34
CA VAL A 318 -8.76 -49.04 -3.69
C VAL A 318 -8.05 -47.81 -4.27
N ASP A 319 -8.24 -47.52 -5.54
CA ASP A 319 -7.65 -46.36 -6.20
C ASP A 319 -8.19 -45.04 -5.60
N ASP A 320 -9.47 -44.98 -5.28
CA ASP A 320 -10.07 -43.85 -4.58
C ASP A 320 -9.44 -43.64 -3.18
N LEU A 321 -9.17 -44.74 -2.45
CA LEU A 321 -8.50 -44.67 -1.15
C LEU A 321 -7.08 -44.14 -1.26
N ILE A 322 -6.35 -44.55 -2.30
CA ILE A 322 -4.99 -44.05 -2.60
C ILE A 322 -5.03 -42.55 -2.96
N GLU A 323 -6.04 -42.11 -3.73
CA GLU A 323 -6.23 -40.70 -4.03
C GLU A 323 -6.52 -39.88 -2.76
N ILE A 324 -7.38 -40.38 -1.86
CA ILE A 324 -7.65 -39.75 -0.56
C ILE A 324 -6.37 -39.67 0.28
N GLN A 325 -5.56 -40.73 0.32
CA GLN A 325 -4.29 -40.73 1.03
C GLN A 325 -3.36 -39.62 0.51
N ASN A 326 -3.19 -39.53 -0.81
CA ASN A 326 -2.34 -38.51 -1.43
C ASN A 326 -2.86 -37.08 -1.14
N ASN A 327 -4.16 -36.85 -1.19
CA ASN A 327 -4.76 -35.56 -0.88
C ASN A 327 -4.56 -35.17 0.59
N LEU A 328 -4.72 -36.08 1.51
CA LEU A 328 -4.47 -35.87 2.94
C LEU A 328 -2.98 -35.59 3.23
N GLU A 329 -2.06 -36.33 2.60
CA GLU A 329 -0.61 -36.08 2.70
C GLU A 329 -0.23 -34.70 2.20
N ASN A 330 -0.77 -34.27 1.05
CA ASN A 330 -0.55 -32.92 0.51
C ASN A 330 -1.07 -31.83 1.46
N THR A 331 -2.23 -32.04 2.06
CA THR A 331 -2.79 -31.11 3.05
C THR A 331 -1.87 -30.97 4.28
N LEU A 332 -1.31 -32.06 4.77
CA LEU A 332 -0.35 -32.04 5.89
C LEU A 332 0.96 -31.34 5.54
N LEU A 333 1.46 -31.51 4.31
CA LEU A 333 2.63 -30.78 3.80
C LEU A 333 2.39 -29.27 3.72
N GLU A 334 1.19 -28.84 3.27
CA GLU A 334 0.84 -27.41 3.25
C GLU A 334 0.84 -26.79 4.65
N ILE A 335 0.40 -27.53 5.67
CA ILE A 335 0.41 -27.06 7.08
C ILE A 335 1.85 -26.91 7.58
N GLY A 336 2.75 -27.84 7.25
CA GLY A 336 4.17 -27.73 7.59
C GLY A 336 4.84 -26.49 6.97
N ASN A 337 4.58 -26.22 5.70
CA ASN A 337 5.06 -25.02 5.01
C ASN A 337 4.55 -23.72 5.67
N LEU A 338 3.30 -23.74 6.15
CA LEU A 338 2.70 -22.60 6.86
C LEU A 338 3.45 -22.28 8.17
N GLU A 339 3.86 -23.28 8.92
CA GLU A 339 4.64 -23.10 10.15
C GLU A 339 6.02 -22.50 9.89
N GLU A 340 6.69 -22.93 8.83
CA GLU A 340 7.96 -22.35 8.40
C GLU A 340 7.80 -20.87 7.99
N GLU A 341 6.74 -20.54 7.23
CA GLU A 341 6.46 -19.17 6.82
C GLU A 341 6.15 -18.27 8.04
N ILE A 342 5.37 -18.74 9.00
CA ILE A 342 5.08 -18.05 10.26
C ILE A 342 6.36 -17.80 11.05
N SER A 343 7.22 -18.80 11.17
CA SER A 343 8.50 -18.68 11.87
C SER A 343 9.42 -17.66 11.21
N ALA A 344 9.59 -17.74 9.90
CA ALA A 344 10.39 -16.78 9.12
C ALA A 344 9.87 -15.35 9.26
N LEU A 345 8.54 -15.18 9.18
CA LEU A 345 7.90 -13.87 9.30
C LEU A 345 8.02 -13.30 10.71
N THR A 346 7.91 -14.15 11.74
CA THR A 346 8.10 -13.76 13.14
C THR A 346 9.52 -13.24 13.38
N ASN A 347 10.54 -13.94 12.86
CA ASN A 347 11.94 -13.52 12.94
C ASN A 347 12.18 -12.20 12.19
N SER A 348 11.56 -12.02 11.01
CA SER A 348 11.62 -10.77 10.25
C SER A 348 11.02 -9.61 11.05
N ILE A 349 9.84 -9.80 11.65
CA ILE A 349 9.17 -8.80 12.49
C ILE A 349 10.04 -8.43 13.69
N GLN A 350 10.67 -9.39 14.36
CA GLN A 350 11.56 -9.12 15.50
C GLN A 350 12.75 -8.27 15.07
N SER A 351 13.43 -8.62 13.99
CA SER A 351 14.54 -7.83 13.44
C SER A 351 14.12 -6.40 13.06
N LYS A 352 12.93 -6.24 12.44
CA LYS A 352 12.39 -4.92 12.12
C LYS A 352 12.05 -4.12 13.38
N THR A 353 11.54 -4.77 14.43
CA THR A 353 11.26 -4.15 15.73
C THR A 353 12.54 -3.59 16.35
N ASP A 354 13.61 -4.38 16.39
CA ASP A 354 14.89 -3.97 16.96
C ASP A 354 15.49 -2.76 16.19
N ASN A 355 15.38 -2.76 14.86
CA ASN A 355 15.83 -1.65 14.02
C ASN A 355 14.94 -0.39 14.19
N LEU A 356 13.62 -0.54 14.29
CA LEU A 356 12.70 0.57 14.59
C LEU A 356 13.02 1.20 15.94
N ASP A 357 13.34 0.38 16.95
CA ASP A 357 13.73 0.87 18.28
C ASP A 357 15.06 1.61 18.25
N LEU A 358 16.03 1.13 17.47
CA LEU A 358 17.31 1.81 17.27
C LEU A 358 17.13 3.18 16.61
N LEU A 359 16.38 3.24 15.49
CA LEU A 359 16.10 4.47 14.77
C LEU A 359 15.30 5.46 15.64
N SER A 360 14.23 4.99 16.31
CA SER A 360 13.43 5.86 17.18
C SER A 360 14.23 6.44 18.35
N ASN A 361 15.12 5.65 18.96
CA ASN A 361 16.02 6.12 20.02
C ASN A 361 17.02 7.17 19.48
N THR A 362 17.49 7.01 18.25
CA THR A 362 18.37 7.99 17.61
C THR A 362 17.64 9.30 17.36
N ILE A 363 16.44 9.23 16.76
CA ILE A 363 15.56 10.38 16.54
C ILE A 363 15.24 11.09 17.86
N HIS A 364 14.86 10.35 18.90
CA HIS A 364 14.59 10.88 20.22
C HIS A 364 15.77 11.67 20.82
N LYS A 365 16.98 11.09 20.80
CA LYS A 365 18.19 11.74 21.30
C LYS A 365 18.52 13.03 20.55
N ASN A 366 18.36 13.03 19.22
CA ASN A 366 18.60 14.22 18.40
C ASN A 366 17.56 15.31 18.71
N ARG A 367 16.28 14.97 18.88
CA ARG A 367 15.21 15.89 19.29
C ARG A 367 15.51 16.53 20.65
N LEU A 368 15.94 15.74 21.63
CA LEU A 368 16.31 16.25 22.95
C LEU A 368 17.44 17.29 22.89
N LYS A 369 18.40 17.13 21.98
CA LYS A 369 19.47 18.12 21.75
C LYS A 369 18.98 19.36 21.01
N ALA A 370 18.01 19.20 20.10
CA ALA A 370 17.47 20.27 19.28
C ALA A 370 16.51 21.19 20.05
N ILE A 371 15.75 20.68 21.02
CA ILE A 371 14.76 21.43 21.79
C ILE A 371 15.35 22.69 22.47
N PRO A 372 16.47 22.65 23.21
CA PRO A 372 17.07 23.84 23.78
C PRO A 372 17.50 24.87 22.74
N VAL A 373 18.05 24.40 21.61
CA VAL A 373 18.48 25.26 20.49
C VAL A 373 17.27 25.96 19.85
N LEU A 374 16.18 25.21 19.61
CA LEU A 374 14.92 25.77 19.12
C LEU A 374 14.37 26.84 20.06
N SER A 375 14.27 26.50 21.35
CA SER A 375 13.77 27.44 22.37
C SER A 375 14.58 28.73 22.39
N GLN A 376 15.91 28.66 22.39
CA GLN A 376 16.78 29.81 22.39
C GLN A 376 16.62 30.67 21.11
N LYS A 377 16.56 30.05 19.92
CA LYS A 377 16.35 30.77 18.66
C LYS A 377 14.98 31.46 18.62
N LEU A 378 13.91 30.75 19.05
CA LEU A 378 12.56 31.32 19.12
C LEU A 378 12.53 32.56 20.04
N ILE A 379 13.08 32.45 21.24
CA ILE A 379 13.12 33.56 22.22
C ILE A 379 13.88 34.75 21.61
N ALA A 380 15.07 34.54 21.01
CA ALA A 380 15.85 35.59 20.43
C ALA A 380 15.11 36.36 19.33
N ILE A 381 14.40 35.67 18.45
CA ILE A 381 13.63 36.32 17.38
C ILE A 381 12.40 37.04 17.99
N LEU A 382 11.67 36.41 18.92
CA LEU A 382 10.48 37.00 19.52
C LEU A 382 10.76 38.21 20.41
N GLU A 383 11.92 38.28 21.06
CA GLU A 383 12.38 39.49 21.76
C GLU A 383 12.45 40.68 20.80
N THR A 384 12.99 40.51 19.59
CA THR A 384 13.03 41.57 18.58
C THR A 384 11.66 41.98 18.05
N LEU A 385 10.69 41.03 18.12
CA LEU A 385 9.32 41.22 17.72
C LEU A 385 8.41 41.75 18.86
N GLY A 386 9.00 42.32 19.92
CA GLY A 386 8.24 42.92 21.01
C GLY A 386 7.66 41.92 22.00
N MET A 387 8.25 40.74 22.14
CA MET A 387 7.84 39.70 23.12
C MET A 387 9.03 39.31 24.04
N PRO A 388 9.57 40.23 24.86
CA PRO A 388 10.82 40.01 25.61
C PRO A 388 10.65 39.03 26.79
N ASN A 389 9.44 38.71 27.19
CA ASN A 389 9.16 37.86 28.34
C ASN A 389 8.63 36.46 27.97
N VAL A 390 8.68 36.12 26.70
CA VAL A 390 8.19 34.82 26.20
C VAL A 390 9.01 33.65 26.76
N ARG A 391 8.32 32.58 27.08
CA ARG A 391 8.94 31.34 27.55
C ARG A 391 8.30 30.15 26.86
N PHE A 392 9.11 29.18 26.53
CA PHE A 392 8.67 27.87 26.00
C PHE A 392 9.04 26.76 26.97
N LYS A 393 8.16 25.79 27.11
CA LYS A 393 8.41 24.53 27.80
C LYS A 393 8.06 23.39 26.85
N MET A 394 9.09 22.73 26.33
CA MET A 394 8.95 21.59 25.45
C MET A 394 9.41 20.36 26.22
N SER A 395 8.53 19.37 26.34
CA SER A 395 8.84 18.07 26.96
C SER A 395 8.54 16.96 25.97
N LEU A 396 9.48 16.03 25.84
CA LEU A 396 9.42 14.90 24.93
C LEU A 396 9.39 13.63 25.76
N ASN A 397 8.31 12.83 25.59
CA ASN A 397 8.13 11.57 26.30
C ASN A 397 8.16 10.43 25.29
N SER A 398 9.05 9.47 25.51
CA SER A 398 9.08 8.26 24.68
C SER A 398 7.99 7.29 25.11
N THR A 399 7.25 6.72 24.15
CA THR A 399 6.17 5.75 24.37
C THR A 399 6.54 4.37 23.83
N SER A 400 5.67 3.39 24.03
CA SER A 400 5.80 2.07 23.40
C SER A 400 5.17 1.99 21.99
N THR A 401 4.46 3.03 21.56
CA THR A 401 3.73 3.07 20.30
C THR A 401 4.62 3.58 19.17
N TYR A 402 4.59 2.93 18.02
CA TYR A 402 5.26 3.39 16.81
C TYR A 402 4.33 4.36 16.05
N PHE A 403 4.62 5.67 16.14
CA PHE A 403 4.00 6.69 15.30
C PHE A 403 4.75 6.82 13.97
N ASP A 404 4.23 7.58 13.03
CA ASP A 404 4.85 7.72 11.71
C ASP A 404 6.17 8.50 11.72
N ASN A 405 6.48 9.20 12.82
CA ASN A 405 7.69 10.00 13.01
C ASN A 405 8.58 9.54 14.19
N GLY A 406 8.37 8.35 14.72
CA GLY A 406 9.11 7.81 15.87
C GLY A 406 8.22 7.28 16.98
N LYS A 407 8.70 7.32 18.22
CA LYS A 407 7.99 6.85 19.43
C LYS A 407 7.71 7.96 20.44
N ASP A 408 7.86 9.21 20.04
CA ASP A 408 7.76 10.34 20.94
C ASP A 408 6.38 10.98 20.93
N GLU A 409 5.95 11.44 22.09
CA GLU A 409 4.87 12.40 22.29
C GLU A 409 5.46 13.75 22.74
N LEU A 410 5.04 14.83 22.12
CA LEU A 410 5.53 16.16 22.35
C LEU A 410 4.50 17.01 23.11
N GLN A 411 4.92 17.66 24.19
CA GLN A 411 4.18 18.75 24.81
C GLN A 411 4.89 20.06 24.54
N PHE A 412 4.29 20.90 23.70
CA PHE A 412 4.81 22.23 23.38
C PHE A 412 3.95 23.30 24.06
N LEU A 413 4.43 23.80 25.19
CA LEU A 413 3.75 24.78 26.02
C LEU A 413 4.42 26.15 25.90
N PHE A 414 3.62 27.18 26.00
CA PHE A 414 3.98 28.58 25.82
C PHE A 414 3.45 29.45 26.97
N SER A 415 4.21 30.49 27.30
CA SER A 415 3.82 31.56 28.21
C SER A 415 4.28 32.90 27.64
N ALA A 416 3.36 33.83 27.40
CA ALA A 416 3.65 35.14 26.79
C ALA A 416 4.35 36.12 27.72
N ASN A 417 4.05 36.07 29.04
CA ASN A 417 4.45 37.07 30.01
C ASN A 417 5.02 36.44 31.29
N LYS A 418 5.85 37.20 32.01
CA LYS A 418 6.30 36.79 33.36
C LYS A 418 5.12 36.65 34.31
N GLY A 419 5.05 35.50 35.01
CA GLY A 419 4.01 35.24 35.99
C GLY A 419 2.73 34.61 35.44
N THR A 420 2.64 34.38 34.12
CA THR A 420 1.54 33.59 33.52
C THR A 420 1.91 32.11 33.47
N ASP A 421 0.91 31.26 33.64
CA ASP A 421 1.09 29.81 33.52
C ASP A 421 1.38 29.38 32.09
N PHE A 422 2.07 28.24 31.95
CA PHE A 422 2.28 27.59 30.66
C PHE A 422 0.98 26.95 30.16
N GLY A 423 0.65 27.19 28.91
CA GLY A 423 -0.51 26.58 28.27
C GLY A 423 -0.22 26.21 26.82
N LEU A 424 -1.14 25.52 26.17
CA LEU A 424 -1.06 25.22 24.74
C LEU A 424 -1.12 26.52 23.93
N LEU A 425 -0.30 26.64 22.90
CA LEU A 425 -0.24 27.83 22.02
C LEU A 425 -1.63 28.36 21.63
N LYS A 426 -2.52 27.48 21.19
CA LYS A 426 -3.91 27.82 20.78
C LYS A 426 -4.75 28.48 21.86
N LYS A 427 -4.46 28.24 23.16
CA LYS A 427 -5.27 28.72 24.28
C LYS A 427 -4.75 30.00 24.91
N VAL A 428 -3.44 30.27 24.78
CA VAL A 428 -2.77 31.31 25.56
C VAL A 428 -2.30 32.47 24.69
N ALA A 429 -1.97 32.25 23.41
CA ALA A 429 -1.50 33.29 22.52
C ALA A 429 -2.68 34.06 21.87
N SER A 430 -2.57 35.41 21.84
CA SER A 430 -3.47 36.25 21.02
C SER A 430 -3.15 36.11 19.54
N GLY A 431 -4.06 36.55 18.65
CA GLY A 431 -3.84 36.48 17.20
C GLY A 431 -2.54 37.13 16.75
N GLY A 432 -2.22 38.34 17.22
CA GLY A 432 -0.98 39.02 16.89
C GLY A 432 0.29 38.35 17.49
N GLU A 433 0.19 37.75 18.67
CA GLU A 433 1.29 36.93 19.22
C GLU A 433 1.52 35.68 18.40
N MET A 434 0.45 35.01 18.01
CA MET A 434 0.53 33.82 17.17
C MET A 434 1.17 34.11 15.80
N SER A 435 0.82 35.24 15.16
CA SER A 435 1.47 35.67 13.89
C SER A 435 2.96 35.89 14.06
N ARG A 436 3.40 36.50 15.17
CA ARG A 436 4.83 36.70 15.46
C ARG A 436 5.56 35.38 15.75
N ILE A 437 4.93 34.47 16.51
CA ILE A 437 5.50 33.13 16.75
C ILE A 437 5.62 32.37 15.43
N MET A 438 4.62 32.44 14.56
CA MET A 438 4.66 31.79 13.27
C MET A 438 5.78 32.37 12.37
N LEU A 439 5.93 33.70 12.33
CA LEU A 439 7.05 34.31 11.62
C LEU A 439 8.41 33.81 12.16
N ALA A 440 8.57 33.75 13.48
CA ALA A 440 9.80 33.25 14.09
C ALA A 440 10.07 31.78 13.73
N VAL A 441 9.04 30.94 13.76
CA VAL A 441 9.13 29.53 13.34
C VAL A 441 9.53 29.40 11.88
N LYS A 442 8.83 30.13 10.98
CA LYS A 442 9.15 30.11 9.54
C LYS A 442 10.54 30.67 9.24
N ALA A 443 11.00 31.68 9.99
CA ALA A 443 12.35 32.21 9.89
C ALA A 443 13.43 31.19 10.31
N ILE A 444 13.14 30.38 11.33
CA ILE A 444 14.02 29.26 11.70
C ILE A 444 14.00 28.18 10.61
N LEU A 445 12.81 27.71 10.20
CA LEU A 445 12.66 26.68 9.18
C LEU A 445 13.32 27.07 7.85
N ALA A 446 13.27 28.34 7.46
CA ALA A 446 13.95 28.87 6.26
C ALA A 446 15.47 28.63 6.25
N GLN A 447 16.08 28.37 7.40
CA GLN A 447 17.50 28.05 7.51
C GLN A 447 17.81 26.58 7.22
N TYR A 448 16.83 25.68 7.40
CA TYR A 448 16.97 24.22 7.32
C TYR A 448 16.15 23.61 6.18
N SER A 449 15.02 24.22 5.83
CA SER A 449 14.12 23.74 4.76
C SER A 449 14.58 24.23 3.39
N LYS A 450 14.38 23.40 2.37
CA LYS A 450 14.59 23.74 0.95
C LYS A 450 13.31 24.25 0.27
N LEU A 451 12.36 24.81 1.02
CA LEU A 451 11.11 25.29 0.44
C LEU A 451 11.38 26.47 -0.52
N PRO A 452 10.88 26.43 -1.77
CA PRO A 452 11.20 27.45 -2.76
C PRO A 452 10.54 28.80 -2.52
N THR A 453 9.26 28.81 -2.09
CA THR A 453 8.43 30.01 -2.00
C THR A 453 7.57 30.00 -0.75
N LEU A 454 7.55 31.12 -0.03
CA LEU A 454 6.69 31.34 1.14
C LEU A 454 5.87 32.62 0.94
N ILE A 455 4.58 32.52 1.18
CA ILE A 455 3.64 33.64 1.06
C ILE A 455 3.05 33.95 2.45
N PHE A 456 3.23 35.18 2.92
CA PHE A 456 2.60 35.70 4.12
C PHE A 456 1.38 36.53 3.77
N ASP A 457 0.20 36.12 4.25
CA ASP A 457 -1.05 36.86 4.07
C ASP A 457 -1.50 37.47 5.39
N GLU A 458 -1.53 38.82 5.46
CA GLU A 458 -1.98 39.60 6.62
C GLU A 458 -1.34 39.20 7.97
N ILE A 459 -0.07 38.77 7.93
CA ILE A 459 0.68 38.40 9.14
C ILE A 459 0.92 39.58 10.09
N ASP A 460 0.73 40.80 9.57
CA ASP A 460 0.92 42.08 10.24
C ASP A 460 -0.31 42.59 10.98
N SER A 461 -1.36 41.79 11.12
CA SER A 461 -2.57 42.13 11.87
C SER A 461 -2.26 42.41 13.34
N GLY A 462 -2.66 43.60 13.84
CA GLY A 462 -2.44 44.02 15.22
C GLY A 462 -1.02 44.41 15.58
N VAL A 463 -0.20 44.72 14.56
CA VAL A 463 1.19 45.16 14.74
C VAL A 463 1.35 46.59 14.16
N SER A 464 2.24 47.38 14.73
CA SER A 464 2.51 48.73 14.26
C SER A 464 3.94 49.16 14.54
N GLY A 465 4.38 50.22 13.87
CA GLY A 465 5.64 50.93 14.14
C GLY A 465 6.90 50.09 14.04
N GLU A 466 7.66 50.05 15.11
CA GLU A 466 8.97 49.38 15.16
C GLU A 466 8.91 47.88 14.96
N ILE A 467 7.86 47.23 15.50
CA ILE A 467 7.67 45.79 15.37
C ILE A 467 7.43 45.40 13.91
N ALA A 468 6.62 46.17 13.17
CA ALA A 468 6.39 45.97 11.73
C ALA A 468 7.70 46.12 10.92
N ASN A 469 8.55 47.08 11.28
CA ASN A 469 9.87 47.23 10.67
C ASN A 469 10.74 45.99 10.90
N LYS A 470 10.78 45.45 12.13
CA LYS A 470 11.52 44.24 12.47
C LYS A 470 10.98 42.98 11.74
N MET A 471 9.66 42.85 11.62
CA MET A 471 9.04 41.78 10.80
C MET A 471 9.51 41.86 9.34
N GLY A 472 9.50 43.06 8.76
CA GLY A 472 10.01 43.30 7.40
C GLY A 472 11.51 42.95 7.23
N GLU A 473 12.33 43.24 8.24
CA GLU A 473 13.76 42.88 8.26
C GLU A 473 13.94 41.35 8.26
N ILE A 474 13.22 40.64 9.11
CA ILE A 474 13.24 39.16 9.17
C ILE A 474 12.81 38.55 7.81
N MET A 475 11.74 39.03 7.21
CA MET A 475 11.28 38.56 5.89
C MET A 475 12.32 38.85 4.80
N LYS A 476 12.99 40.03 4.86
CA LYS A 476 14.05 40.38 3.93
C LYS A 476 15.27 39.45 4.10
N GLU A 477 15.64 39.10 5.32
CA GLU A 477 16.69 38.11 5.59
C GLU A 477 16.35 36.74 5.05
N MET A 478 15.13 36.24 5.31
CA MET A 478 14.63 34.97 4.76
C MET A 478 14.69 34.96 3.23
N SER A 479 14.42 36.11 2.60
CA SER A 479 14.38 36.22 1.14
C SER A 479 15.73 36.04 0.44
N GLN A 480 16.83 36.02 1.19
CA GLN A 480 18.16 35.67 0.66
C GLN A 480 18.28 34.19 0.31
N LYS A 481 17.49 33.33 0.96
CA LYS A 481 17.52 31.86 0.77
C LYS A 481 16.34 31.30 -0.03
N MET A 482 15.19 31.97 0.05
CA MET A 482 13.95 31.55 -0.61
C MET A 482 13.20 32.76 -1.19
N GLN A 483 12.20 32.52 -2.01
CA GLN A 483 11.32 33.58 -2.51
C GLN A 483 10.24 33.88 -1.47
N ILE A 484 10.09 35.13 -1.09
CA ILE A 484 9.11 35.60 -0.09
C ILE A 484 8.10 36.54 -0.75
N PHE A 485 6.82 36.30 -0.49
CA PHE A 485 5.76 37.27 -0.75
C PHE A 485 5.14 37.72 0.56
N ALA A 486 4.92 39.02 0.72
CA ALA A 486 4.11 39.54 1.82
C ALA A 486 2.95 40.36 1.26
N ILE A 487 1.74 39.96 1.62
CA ILE A 487 0.52 40.72 1.39
C ILE A 487 0.31 41.55 2.65
N THR A 488 0.49 42.86 2.55
CA THR A 488 0.53 43.77 3.72
C THR A 488 -0.20 45.06 3.47
N HIS A 489 -0.66 45.67 4.53
CA HIS A 489 -1.17 47.04 4.57
C HIS A 489 -0.24 48.00 5.31
N LEU A 490 0.89 47.49 5.86
CA LEU A 490 1.84 48.28 6.63
C LEU A 490 3.00 48.82 5.75
N PRO A 491 3.18 50.14 5.69
CA PRO A 491 4.25 50.76 4.88
C PRO A 491 5.65 50.35 5.32
N GLN A 492 5.87 50.02 6.60
CA GLN A 492 7.16 49.57 7.14
C GLN A 492 7.60 48.24 6.52
N ILE A 493 6.65 47.28 6.32
CA ILE A 493 6.92 46.01 5.68
C ILE A 493 7.05 46.22 4.17
N ALA A 494 6.14 47.00 3.56
CA ALA A 494 6.13 47.28 2.14
C ALA A 494 7.45 47.94 1.64
N ALA A 495 8.06 48.76 2.47
CA ALA A 495 9.32 49.40 2.14
C ALA A 495 10.52 48.42 2.04
N LYS A 496 10.50 47.26 2.72
CA LYS A 496 11.60 46.28 2.75
C LYS A 496 11.64 45.34 1.53
N GLY A 497 10.55 45.25 0.74
CA GLY A 497 10.55 44.42 -0.46
C GLY A 497 11.49 44.89 -1.55
N THR A 498 11.97 43.97 -2.39
CA THR A 498 12.75 44.25 -3.58
C THR A 498 11.86 44.54 -4.80
N ALA A 499 10.69 43.91 -4.87
CA ALA A 499 9.65 44.16 -5.85
C ALA A 499 8.34 44.54 -5.14
N HIS A 500 7.56 45.45 -5.73
CA HIS A 500 6.33 45.94 -5.15
C HIS A 500 5.20 45.87 -6.19
N PHE A 501 4.22 45.05 -5.96
CA PHE A 501 3.02 44.90 -6.79
C PHE A 501 1.86 45.62 -6.11
N LYS A 502 1.11 46.39 -6.88
CA LYS A 502 -0.15 47.03 -6.44
C LYS A 502 -1.35 46.35 -7.08
N VAL A 503 -2.28 45.90 -6.26
CA VAL A 503 -3.61 45.46 -6.70
C VAL A 503 -4.53 46.68 -6.72
N SER A 504 -5.15 46.96 -7.87
CA SER A 504 -6.10 48.01 -8.04
C SER A 504 -7.39 47.49 -8.69
N LYS A 505 -8.51 48.17 -8.43
CA LYS A 505 -9.76 47.96 -9.13
C LYS A 505 -9.89 49.04 -10.21
N ALA A 506 -10.13 48.63 -11.45
CA ALA A 506 -10.51 49.51 -12.54
C ALA A 506 -11.94 49.22 -12.93
N THR A 507 -12.78 50.27 -13.05
CA THR A 507 -14.13 50.13 -13.59
C THR A 507 -14.05 50.42 -15.07
N ILE A 508 -14.28 49.40 -15.91
CA ILE A 508 -14.29 49.51 -17.37
C ILE A 508 -15.73 49.26 -17.83
N GLY A 509 -16.45 50.32 -18.16
CA GLY A 509 -17.88 50.25 -18.47
C GLY A 509 -18.72 49.95 -17.22
N GLU A 510 -19.53 48.88 -17.25
CA GLU A 510 -20.33 48.42 -16.12
C GLU A 510 -19.61 47.37 -15.26
N ASP A 511 -18.44 46.86 -15.70
CA ASP A 511 -17.70 45.81 -15.05
C ASP A 511 -16.54 46.32 -14.18
N THR A 512 -16.36 45.74 -13.00
CA THR A 512 -15.20 45.95 -12.16
C THR A 512 -14.16 44.86 -12.44
N GLN A 513 -12.94 45.27 -12.78
CA GLN A 513 -11.81 44.38 -13.02
C GLN A 513 -10.69 44.64 -12.02
N SER A 514 -10.05 43.58 -11.57
CA SER A 514 -8.85 43.67 -10.73
C SER A 514 -7.60 43.53 -11.59
N GLU A 515 -6.68 44.46 -11.41
CA GLU A 515 -5.38 44.50 -12.05
C GLU A 515 -4.27 44.37 -11.00
N LEU A 516 -3.17 43.73 -11.36
CA LEU A 516 -1.93 43.68 -10.55
C LEU A 516 -0.81 44.28 -11.38
N LYS A 517 -0.21 45.33 -10.87
CA LYS A 517 0.85 46.08 -11.55
C LYS A 517 2.14 46.06 -10.71
N LEU A 518 3.27 45.74 -11.34
CA LEU A 518 4.59 46.00 -10.76
C LEU A 518 4.87 47.51 -10.77
N LEU A 519 5.13 48.07 -9.60
CA LEU A 519 5.38 49.51 -9.45
C LEU A 519 6.81 49.85 -9.83
N THR A 520 6.98 50.95 -10.53
CA THR A 520 8.31 51.61 -10.71
C THR A 520 8.78 52.21 -9.39
N SER A 521 10.04 52.58 -9.30
CA SER A 521 10.62 53.22 -8.09
C SER A 521 9.85 54.48 -7.68
N GLU A 522 9.38 55.29 -8.64
CA GLU A 522 8.63 56.50 -8.37
C GLU A 522 7.19 56.20 -7.89
N GLU A 523 6.53 55.27 -8.57
CA GLU A 523 5.18 54.82 -8.17
C GLU A 523 5.19 54.19 -6.79
N ARG A 524 6.25 53.45 -6.44
CA ARG A 524 6.45 52.84 -5.15
C ARG A 524 6.56 53.85 -4.02
N ILE A 525 7.27 55.00 -4.24
CA ILE A 525 7.33 56.09 -3.26
C ILE A 525 5.93 56.65 -3.00
N VAL A 526 5.15 56.86 -4.08
CA VAL A 526 3.80 57.38 -3.98
C VAL A 526 2.89 56.41 -3.24
N GLU A 527 2.94 55.11 -3.56
CA GLU A 527 2.14 54.07 -2.90
C GLU A 527 2.44 54.03 -1.40
N ILE A 528 3.68 53.98 -1.01
CA ILE A 528 4.09 53.97 0.42
C ILE A 528 3.64 55.26 1.10
N ALA A 529 3.72 56.42 0.43
CA ALA A 529 3.22 57.69 0.96
C ALA A 529 1.67 57.66 1.13
N GLN A 530 0.94 57.04 0.21
CA GLN A 530 -0.52 56.79 0.34
C GLN A 530 -0.82 55.87 1.53
N MET A 531 -0.02 54.82 1.75
CA MET A 531 -0.18 53.92 2.91
C MET A 531 0.06 54.66 4.25
N LEU A 532 0.87 55.69 4.25
CA LEU A 532 1.19 56.49 5.45
C LEU A 532 0.13 57.58 5.75
N SER A 533 -0.42 58.25 4.74
CA SER A 533 -1.27 59.43 4.88
C SER A 533 -2.69 59.29 4.36
N GLY A 534 -3.02 58.15 3.74
CA GLY A 534 -4.29 57.94 3.02
C GLY A 534 -4.25 58.52 1.62
N THR A 535 -5.41 58.80 1.03
CA THR A 535 -5.56 59.20 -0.39
C THR A 535 -4.94 60.55 -0.74
N VAL A 536 -4.79 61.43 0.25
CA VAL A 536 -4.16 62.75 0.03
C VAL A 536 -2.67 62.67 0.45
N VAL A 537 -1.81 62.68 -0.56
CA VAL A 537 -0.36 62.57 -0.32
C VAL A 537 0.23 63.95 -0.04
N SER A 538 0.78 64.18 1.15
CA SER A 538 1.52 65.37 1.52
C SER A 538 3.01 65.23 1.24
N ASP A 539 3.70 66.38 1.10
CA ASP A 539 5.17 66.38 0.96
C ASP A 539 5.91 65.72 2.15
N SER A 540 5.32 65.84 3.35
CA SER A 540 5.83 65.15 4.53
C SER A 540 5.75 63.63 4.42
N ALA A 541 4.60 63.11 3.88
CA ALA A 541 4.43 61.70 3.63
C ALA A 541 5.38 61.15 2.55
N LEU A 542 5.62 61.95 1.48
CA LEU A 542 6.60 61.61 0.45
C LEU A 542 8.04 61.52 1.02
N ASN A 543 8.41 62.49 1.86
CA ASN A 543 9.72 62.46 2.50
C ASN A 543 9.88 61.28 3.47
N HIS A 544 8.82 60.95 4.22
CA HIS A 544 8.83 59.77 5.10
C HIS A 544 8.88 58.48 4.29
N ALA A 545 8.16 58.36 3.21
CA ALA A 545 8.20 57.19 2.32
C ALA A 545 9.62 56.98 1.73
N LYS A 546 10.30 58.06 1.29
CA LYS A 546 11.69 58.02 0.84
C LYS A 546 12.64 57.56 1.96
N ALA A 547 12.43 58.02 3.18
CA ALA A 547 13.24 57.61 4.33
C ALA A 547 13.05 56.13 4.71
N LEU A 548 11.86 55.58 4.53
CA LEU A 548 11.59 54.14 4.76
C LEU A 548 12.20 53.24 3.68
N LEU A 549 12.31 53.73 2.45
CA LEU A 549 12.87 53.00 1.30
C LEU A 549 14.43 52.96 1.29
N ASN A 550 15.06 53.91 1.92
CA ASN A 550 16.53 53.97 2.10
C ASN A 550 16.97 53.18 3.34
#